data_cfc313f65302ae27cae53d5c3d104235
#
_entry.id   cfc313f65302ae27cae53d5c3d104235
#
_cell.length_a   1.000
_cell.length_b   1.000
_cell.length_c   1.000
_cell.angle_alpha   90.00
_cell.angle_beta   90.00
_cell.angle_gamma   90.00
#
_symmetry.space_group_name_H-M   'P 1'
#
loop_
_entity.id
_entity.type
_entity.pdbx_description
1 polymer ?
#
loop_
_entity_poly.entity_id
_entity_poly.type
_entity_poly.pdbx_seq_one_letter_code
_entity_poly.pdbx_strand_id
1 'polypeptide(L)'
;MINLIAAASIAKELPKVALDKISEIGNTVSPTQFMLKTILELPLESLKTINTCLEGLEHPITKVPFVRKIVEFQGRVIDGVFPEFESSFDAKLDESQYTDTDAEQFDEANRQLLDEDRNNEELRNQFTQEQLEQIENGDTPDGYTWHHKEDPGVMQLVKTEIHQRTAHTGGRSIWGGGSQNR
;
A
#
# COMPACT_ATOMS: atom_id res chain seq x y z
N MET A 1 -16.03 14.80 10.66
CA MET A 1 -16.90 14.62 9.48
C MET A 1 -16.05 13.88 8.44
N ILE A 2 -16.34 12.60 8.20
CA ILE A 2 -15.62 11.78 7.21
C ILE A 2 -16.02 12.31 5.82
N ASN A 3 -15.02 12.63 5.00
CA ASN A 3 -15.24 13.16 3.67
C ASN A 3 -15.89 12.09 2.78
N LEU A 4 -17.03 12.40 2.15
CA LEU A 4 -17.81 11.48 1.30
C LEU A 4 -16.99 10.87 0.15
N ILE A 5 -15.89 11.52 -0.25
CA ILE A 5 -14.98 11.06 -1.31
C ILE A 5 -14.13 9.87 -0.84
N ALA A 6 -13.72 9.84 0.43
CA ALA A 6 -13.00 8.70 1.01
C ALA A 6 -13.89 7.45 1.09
N ALA A 7 -15.18 7.61 1.42
CA ALA A 7 -16.13 6.50 1.49
C ALA A 7 -16.39 5.85 0.11
N ALA A 8 -16.30 6.61 -0.98
CA ALA A 8 -16.53 6.09 -2.33
C ALA A 8 -15.33 5.27 -2.88
N SER A 9 -14.11 5.55 -2.38
CA SER A 9 -12.90 4.77 -2.75
C SER A 9 -12.87 3.41 -2.04
N ILE A 10 -13.35 3.35 -0.81
CA ILE A 10 -13.46 2.12 0.01
C ILE A 10 -14.51 1.14 -0.57
N ALA A 11 -15.49 1.65 -1.31
CA ALA A 11 -16.59 0.84 -1.86
C ALA A 11 -16.19 -0.10 -3.02
N LYS A 12 -14.97 -0.06 -3.52
CA LYS A 12 -14.54 -0.85 -4.68
C LYS A 12 -14.04 -2.26 -4.36
N GLU A 13 -13.62 -2.53 -3.13
CA GLU A 13 -13.12 -3.85 -2.72
C GLU A 13 -13.73 -4.26 -1.38
N LEU A 14 -14.80 -5.02 -1.44
CA LEU A 14 -15.42 -5.59 -0.24
C LEU A 14 -14.72 -6.87 0.20
N PRO A 15 -14.44 -7.03 1.50
CA PRO A 15 -14.06 -8.32 2.06
C PRO A 15 -15.16 -9.36 1.80
N LYS A 16 -14.75 -10.57 1.43
CA LYS A 16 -15.65 -11.71 1.15
C LYS A 16 -16.68 -11.95 2.28
N VAL A 17 -16.29 -11.71 3.53
CA VAL A 17 -17.14 -11.82 4.73
C VAL A 17 -18.30 -10.82 4.74
N ALA A 18 -18.13 -9.63 4.16
CA ALA A 18 -19.20 -8.64 4.06
C ALA A 18 -20.21 -9.02 2.96
N LEU A 19 -19.76 -9.65 1.89
CA LEU A 19 -20.62 -10.14 0.79
C LEU A 19 -21.51 -11.31 1.26
N ASP A 20 -20.99 -12.22 2.09
CA ASP A 20 -21.76 -13.37 2.61
C ASP A 20 -22.88 -12.88 3.55
N LYS A 21 -22.64 -11.87 4.36
CA LYS A 21 -23.68 -11.27 5.24
C LYS A 21 -24.75 -10.46 4.50
N ILE A 22 -24.43 -9.89 3.35
CA ILE A 22 -25.39 -9.16 2.51
C ILE A 22 -26.48 -10.09 1.96
N SER A 23 -26.16 -11.35 1.69
CA SER A 23 -27.12 -12.33 1.19
C SER A 23 -28.16 -12.78 2.22
N GLU A 24 -27.88 -12.60 3.51
CA GLU A 24 -28.78 -12.99 4.61
C GLU A 24 -29.76 -11.88 5.04
N ILE A 25 -29.50 -10.63 4.66
CA ILE A 25 -30.32 -9.47 5.09
C ILE A 25 -31.25 -9.08 3.94
N GLY A 26 -32.47 -9.62 3.97
CA GLY A 26 -33.52 -9.29 2.99
C GLY A 26 -33.86 -7.79 2.93
N ASN A 27 -33.86 -7.27 1.73
CA ASN A 27 -34.58 -6.16 1.07
C ASN A 27 -34.87 -4.81 1.80
N THR A 28 -34.30 -4.48 2.96
CA THR A 28 -34.66 -3.25 3.68
C THR A 28 -33.59 -2.16 3.75
N VAL A 29 -32.33 -2.46 3.40
CA VAL A 29 -31.21 -1.47 3.41
C VAL A 29 -30.41 -1.62 2.14
N SER A 30 -30.06 -0.50 1.49
CA SER A 30 -29.20 -0.58 0.29
C SER A 30 -27.84 -1.17 0.65
N PRO A 31 -27.18 -1.95 -0.25
CA PRO A 31 -25.85 -2.50 -0.01
C PRO A 31 -24.86 -1.44 0.47
N THR A 32 -24.92 -0.23 -0.07
CA THR A 32 -24.05 0.89 0.30
C THR A 32 -24.30 1.37 1.74
N GLN A 33 -25.54 1.42 2.19
CA GLN A 33 -25.88 1.83 3.57
C GLN A 33 -25.49 0.77 4.58
N PHE A 34 -25.64 -0.50 4.23
CA PHE A 34 -25.18 -1.62 5.06
C PHE A 34 -23.67 -1.61 5.22
N MET A 35 -22.93 -1.39 4.13
CA MET A 35 -21.47 -1.26 4.14
C MET A 35 -20.99 -0.11 5.02
N LEU A 36 -21.58 1.08 4.83
CA LEU A 36 -21.25 2.25 5.65
C LEU A 36 -21.47 1.98 7.13
N LYS A 37 -22.58 1.32 7.48
CA LYS A 37 -22.90 0.97 8.85
C LYS A 37 -21.90 -0.04 9.43
N THR A 38 -21.54 -1.07 8.67
CA THR A 38 -20.58 -2.10 9.11
C THR A 38 -19.19 -1.48 9.33
N ILE A 39 -18.72 -0.62 8.44
CA ILE A 39 -17.42 0.06 8.58
C ILE A 39 -17.43 1.00 9.80
N LEU A 40 -18.54 1.70 10.07
CA LEU A 40 -18.69 2.58 11.22
C LEU A 40 -18.75 1.84 12.57
N GLU A 41 -19.11 0.55 12.56
CA GLU A 41 -19.18 -0.30 13.76
C GLU A 41 -17.87 -1.05 14.05
N LEU A 42 -16.89 -1.09 13.10
CA LEU A 42 -15.58 -1.67 13.35
C LEU A 42 -14.77 -0.78 14.30
N PRO A 43 -14.10 -1.35 15.31
CA PRO A 43 -13.23 -0.59 16.18
C PRO A 43 -12.10 0.07 15.37
N LEU A 44 -11.99 1.40 15.48
CA LEU A 44 -10.91 2.15 14.88
C LEU A 44 -9.66 1.98 15.72
N GLU A 45 -8.62 1.37 15.16
CA GLU A 45 -7.32 1.20 15.80
C GLU A 45 -6.40 2.36 15.41
N SER A 46 -6.02 3.18 16.37
CA SER A 46 -5.02 4.23 16.12
C SER A 46 -3.63 3.63 16.16
N LEU A 47 -2.97 3.56 15.00
CA LEU A 47 -1.58 3.12 14.88
C LEU A 47 -0.65 4.31 15.12
N LYS A 48 0.16 4.21 16.18
CA LYS A 48 1.22 5.19 16.41
C LYS A 48 2.35 4.96 15.42
N THR A 49 2.35 5.73 14.34
CA THR A 49 3.37 5.67 13.30
C THR A 49 4.57 6.56 13.62
N ILE A 50 5.73 6.23 13.04
CA ILE A 50 6.90 7.11 13.05
C ILE A 50 6.54 8.38 12.25
N ASN A 51 6.92 9.55 12.77
CA ASN A 51 6.62 10.84 12.18
C ASN A 51 5.12 11.22 12.14
N THR A 52 4.28 10.67 13.04
CA THR A 52 2.87 11.11 13.20
C THR A 52 2.74 12.63 13.36
N CYS A 53 3.74 13.30 13.95
CA CYS A 53 3.75 14.76 14.12
C CYS A 53 3.86 15.55 12.80
N LEU A 54 4.18 14.88 11.69
CA LEU A 54 4.25 15.48 10.36
C LEU A 54 2.92 15.40 9.59
N GLU A 55 1.83 15.00 10.23
CA GLU A 55 0.51 14.98 9.59
C GLU A 55 0.19 16.30 8.87
N GLY A 56 -0.09 16.21 7.55
CA GLY A 56 -0.36 17.36 6.69
C GLY A 56 0.87 18.21 6.37
N LEU A 57 2.07 17.75 6.73
CA LEU A 57 3.34 18.42 6.48
C LEU A 57 4.26 17.53 5.65
N GLU A 58 5.35 18.11 5.16
CA GLU A 58 6.43 17.41 4.49
C GLU A 58 7.58 17.07 5.46
N HIS A 59 8.24 15.93 5.18
CA HIS A 59 9.48 15.60 5.88
C HIS A 59 10.53 16.69 5.67
N PRO A 60 11.20 17.21 6.74
CA PRO A 60 12.04 18.41 6.62
C PRO A 60 13.24 18.26 5.66
N ILE A 61 13.73 17.04 5.46
CA ILE A 61 14.89 16.75 4.62
C ILE A 61 14.47 16.26 3.24
N THR A 62 13.65 15.19 3.20
CA THR A 62 13.31 14.49 1.94
C THR A 62 12.10 15.08 1.21
N LYS A 63 11.37 15.99 1.86
CA LYS A 63 10.16 16.64 1.32
C LYS A 63 9.00 15.69 1.02
N VAL A 64 9.10 14.45 1.47
CA VAL A 64 7.99 13.48 1.36
C VAL A 64 6.82 13.94 2.22
N PRO A 65 5.61 14.09 1.67
CA PRO A 65 4.42 14.44 2.43
C PRO A 65 4.01 13.31 3.38
N PHE A 66 3.43 13.68 4.54
CA PHE A 66 2.84 12.74 5.48
C PHE A 66 1.34 12.99 5.60
N VAL A 67 0.55 11.97 5.32
CA VAL A 67 -0.92 12.06 5.25
C VAL A 67 -1.57 11.06 6.19
N ARG A 68 -2.61 11.50 6.88
CA ARG A 68 -3.48 10.59 7.65
C ARG A 68 -4.32 9.74 6.72
N LYS A 69 -4.27 8.43 6.92
CA LYS A 69 -5.04 7.45 6.14
C LYS A 69 -5.74 6.46 7.05
N ILE A 70 -6.85 5.96 6.56
CA ILE A 70 -7.58 4.84 7.15
C ILE A 70 -7.37 3.64 6.23
N VAL A 71 -6.82 2.58 6.80
CA VAL A 71 -6.52 1.32 6.09
C VAL A 71 -7.38 0.22 6.68
N GLU A 72 -8.07 -0.53 5.84
CA GLU A 72 -8.77 -1.75 6.24
C GLU A 72 -7.92 -2.97 5.89
N PHE A 73 -7.69 -3.83 6.89
CA PHE A 73 -6.98 -5.08 6.69
C PHE A 73 -7.51 -6.15 7.64
N GLN A 74 -7.96 -7.29 7.11
CA GLN A 74 -8.47 -8.46 7.86
C GLN A 74 -9.53 -8.09 8.91
N GLY A 75 -10.47 -7.21 8.56
CA GLY A 75 -11.55 -6.76 9.44
C GLY A 75 -11.11 -5.77 10.53
N ARG A 76 -9.89 -5.26 10.48
CA ARG A 76 -9.38 -4.16 11.30
C ARG A 76 -9.43 -2.86 10.52
N VAL A 77 -9.81 -1.78 11.16
CA VAL A 77 -9.75 -0.42 10.60
C VAL A 77 -8.65 0.34 11.32
N ILE A 78 -7.59 0.64 10.60
CA ILE A 78 -6.35 1.22 11.13
C ILE A 78 -6.26 2.68 10.69
N ASP A 79 -6.16 3.59 11.65
CA ASP A 79 -5.91 5.01 11.43
C ASP A 79 -4.45 5.34 11.73
N GLY A 80 -3.72 5.88 10.77
CA GLY A 80 -2.32 6.21 10.90
C GLY A 80 -1.87 7.36 9.99
N VAL A 81 -0.65 7.83 10.22
CA VAL A 81 -0.01 8.86 9.39
C VAL A 81 1.13 8.22 8.62
N PHE A 82 1.06 8.25 7.30
CA PHE A 82 1.97 7.53 6.40
C PHE A 82 2.63 8.48 5.40
N PRO A 83 3.85 8.15 4.92
CA PRO A 83 4.51 8.92 3.89
C PRO A 83 3.85 8.69 2.52
N GLU A 84 3.76 9.71 1.70
CA GLU A 84 3.39 9.60 0.29
C GLU A 84 4.66 9.68 -0.58
N PHE A 85 5.28 8.53 -0.81
CA PHE A 85 6.43 8.46 -1.70
C PHE A 85 6.01 8.62 -3.15
N GLU A 86 6.83 9.32 -3.92
CA GLU A 86 6.79 9.27 -5.37
C GLU A 86 7.30 7.90 -5.82
N SER A 87 6.45 7.14 -6.49
CA SER A 87 6.74 5.80 -6.97
C SER A 87 6.91 5.78 -8.48
N SER A 88 7.92 5.07 -8.96
CA SER A 88 8.11 4.82 -10.40
C SER A 88 7.23 3.67 -10.90
N PHE A 89 6.89 2.72 -10.02
CA PHE A 89 6.03 1.59 -10.34
C PHE A 89 5.40 1.03 -9.06
N ASP A 90 4.13 0.67 -9.11
CA ASP A 90 3.42 0.01 -8.01
C ASP A 90 3.10 -1.43 -8.40
N ALA A 91 3.76 -2.40 -7.75
CA ALA A 91 3.42 -3.82 -7.85
C ALA A 91 2.31 -4.18 -6.86
N LYS A 92 1.52 -5.21 -7.18
CA LYS A 92 0.46 -5.72 -6.32
C LYS A 92 0.69 -7.19 -6.00
N LEU A 93 0.97 -7.49 -4.75
CA LEU A 93 1.10 -8.86 -4.25
C LEU A 93 -0.28 -9.52 -4.09
N ASP A 94 -0.33 -10.83 -4.30
CA ASP A 94 -1.46 -11.64 -3.91
C ASP A 94 -1.54 -11.75 -2.37
N GLU A 95 -2.74 -11.92 -1.81
CA GLU A 95 -2.92 -12.01 -0.36
C GLU A 95 -2.12 -13.16 0.28
N SER A 96 -1.92 -14.25 -0.46
CA SER A 96 -1.12 -15.39 -0.01
C SER A 96 0.36 -15.05 0.21
N GLN A 97 0.86 -13.96 -0.41
CA GLN A 97 2.25 -13.52 -0.36
C GLN A 97 2.52 -12.46 0.72
N TYR A 98 1.49 -11.98 1.43
CA TYR A 98 1.64 -10.87 2.39
C TYR A 98 2.59 -11.19 3.54
N THR A 99 2.72 -12.45 3.91
CA THR A 99 3.57 -12.92 5.01
C THR A 99 4.85 -13.61 4.54
N ASP A 100 5.12 -13.61 3.23
CA ASP A 100 6.37 -14.09 2.68
C ASP A 100 7.55 -13.21 3.14
N THR A 101 8.76 -13.69 2.94
CA THR A 101 9.98 -12.92 3.23
C THR A 101 10.08 -11.69 2.32
N ASP A 102 10.85 -10.67 2.75
CA ASP A 102 11.14 -9.49 1.91
C ASP A 102 11.71 -9.91 0.54
N ALA A 103 12.59 -10.92 0.51
CA ALA A 103 13.20 -11.39 -0.72
C ALA A 103 12.13 -11.94 -1.69
N GLU A 104 11.24 -12.81 -1.21
CA GLU A 104 10.17 -13.39 -2.04
C GLU A 104 9.18 -12.33 -2.54
N GLN A 105 8.84 -11.36 -1.69
CA GLN A 105 7.96 -10.25 -2.08
C GLN A 105 8.62 -9.32 -3.09
N PHE A 106 9.92 -9.07 -2.95
CA PHE A 106 10.69 -8.24 -3.90
C PHE A 106 10.88 -8.96 -5.23
N ASP A 107 11.12 -10.28 -5.22
CA ASP A 107 11.20 -11.08 -6.44
C ASP A 107 9.89 -11.04 -7.23
N GLU A 108 8.74 -11.16 -6.56
CA GLU A 108 7.45 -11.02 -7.23
C GLU A 108 7.21 -9.60 -7.75
N ALA A 109 7.58 -8.57 -6.98
CA ALA A 109 7.46 -7.18 -7.41
C ALA A 109 8.38 -6.88 -8.61
N ASN A 110 9.62 -7.41 -8.63
CA ASN A 110 10.54 -7.31 -9.76
C ASN A 110 9.99 -8.03 -11.01
N ARG A 111 9.36 -9.19 -10.83
CA ARG A 111 8.70 -9.90 -11.93
C ARG A 111 7.60 -9.05 -12.57
N GLN A 112 6.77 -8.38 -11.75
CA GLN A 112 5.72 -7.49 -12.26
C GLN A 112 6.30 -6.26 -12.95
N LEU A 113 7.38 -5.69 -12.41
CA LEU A 113 8.10 -4.58 -13.03
C LEU A 113 8.64 -4.96 -14.42
N LEU A 114 9.24 -6.15 -14.55
CA LEU A 114 9.73 -6.68 -15.82
C LEU A 114 8.59 -6.89 -16.84
N ASP A 115 7.47 -7.43 -16.39
CA ASP A 115 6.31 -7.65 -17.26
C ASP A 115 5.73 -6.31 -17.76
N GLU A 116 5.68 -5.28 -16.91
CA GLU A 116 5.22 -3.95 -17.30
C GLU A 116 6.25 -3.23 -18.19
N ASP A 117 7.54 -3.29 -17.90
CA ASP A 117 8.61 -2.67 -18.70
C ASP A 117 8.56 -3.10 -20.16
N ARG A 118 8.24 -4.36 -20.43
CA ARG A 118 8.13 -4.91 -21.79
C ARG A 118 6.99 -4.31 -22.61
N ASN A 119 5.97 -3.78 -21.96
CA ASN A 119 4.72 -3.34 -22.58
C ASN A 119 4.49 -1.83 -22.42
N ASN A 120 5.28 -1.13 -21.61
CA ASN A 120 5.07 0.27 -21.26
C ASN A 120 6.33 1.09 -21.53
N GLU A 121 6.39 1.72 -22.69
CA GLU A 121 7.52 2.57 -23.10
C GLU A 121 7.70 3.79 -22.19
N GLU A 122 6.62 4.34 -21.60
CA GLU A 122 6.69 5.48 -20.69
C GLU A 122 7.38 5.09 -19.38
N LEU A 123 7.07 3.90 -18.85
CA LEU A 123 7.77 3.35 -17.71
C LEU A 123 9.25 3.12 -18.03
N ARG A 124 9.53 2.44 -19.15
CA ARG A 124 10.88 2.12 -19.62
C ARG A 124 11.77 3.36 -19.75
N ASN A 125 11.23 4.47 -20.21
CA ASN A 125 11.96 5.73 -20.37
C ASN A 125 12.36 6.40 -19.04
N GLN A 126 11.92 5.90 -17.89
CA GLN A 126 12.33 6.40 -16.57
C GLN A 126 13.68 5.82 -16.11
N PHE A 127 14.16 4.76 -16.76
CA PHE A 127 15.33 4.00 -16.36
C PHE A 127 16.53 4.19 -17.29
N THR A 128 17.73 4.13 -16.74
CA THR A 128 18.96 4.07 -17.55
C THR A 128 19.13 2.71 -18.21
N GLN A 129 20.03 2.59 -19.16
CA GLN A 129 20.30 1.31 -19.82
C GLN A 129 20.77 0.23 -18.83
N GLU A 130 21.61 0.61 -17.85
CA GLU A 130 22.09 -0.31 -16.81
C GLU A 130 20.92 -0.79 -15.90
N GLN A 131 20.01 0.12 -15.58
CA GLN A 131 18.82 -0.22 -14.78
C GLN A 131 17.86 -1.14 -15.57
N LEU A 132 17.70 -0.91 -16.88
CA LEU A 132 16.90 -1.79 -17.73
C LEU A 132 17.51 -3.20 -17.81
N GLU A 133 18.84 -3.32 -17.87
CA GLU A 133 19.50 -4.63 -17.83
C GLU A 133 19.28 -5.35 -16.49
N GLN A 134 19.25 -4.62 -15.37
CA GLN A 134 18.92 -5.17 -14.06
C GLN A 134 17.47 -5.65 -14.01
N ILE A 135 16.52 -4.83 -14.52
CA ILE A 135 15.11 -5.22 -14.62
C ILE A 135 14.92 -6.48 -15.49
N GLU A 136 15.62 -6.57 -16.62
CA GLU A 136 15.59 -7.75 -17.49
C GLU A 136 16.14 -9.01 -16.81
N ASN A 137 17.06 -8.86 -15.86
CA ASN A 137 17.58 -9.95 -15.03
C ASN A 137 16.67 -10.30 -13.83
N GLY A 138 15.60 -9.55 -13.59
CA GLY A 138 14.72 -9.74 -12.45
C GLY A 138 15.21 -9.07 -11.16
N ASP A 139 16.20 -8.18 -11.26
CA ASP A 139 16.77 -7.46 -10.12
C ASP A 139 16.03 -6.13 -9.87
N THR A 140 16.06 -5.67 -8.63
CA THR A 140 15.64 -4.29 -8.31
C THR A 140 16.66 -3.31 -8.89
N PRO A 141 16.27 -2.33 -9.71
CA PRO A 141 17.22 -1.45 -10.38
C PRO A 141 17.98 -0.56 -9.38
N ASP A 142 19.26 -0.33 -9.65
CA ASP A 142 20.15 0.48 -8.83
C ASP A 142 19.57 1.87 -8.54
N GLY A 143 19.70 2.29 -7.29
CA GLY A 143 19.14 3.56 -6.81
C GLY A 143 17.66 3.50 -6.44
N TYR A 144 17.04 2.32 -6.55
CA TYR A 144 15.67 2.07 -6.12
C TYR A 144 15.59 0.99 -5.02
N THR A 145 14.47 0.98 -4.33
CA THR A 145 14.11 -0.04 -3.35
C THR A 145 12.59 -0.21 -3.34
N TRP A 146 12.14 -1.39 -2.93
CA TRP A 146 10.72 -1.64 -2.72
C TRP A 146 10.28 -1.15 -1.34
N HIS A 147 9.20 -0.38 -1.33
CA HIS A 147 8.52 0.11 -0.14
C HIS A 147 7.17 -0.59 0.02
N HIS A 148 6.92 -1.18 1.19
CA HIS A 148 5.60 -1.69 1.55
C HIS A 148 4.68 -0.50 1.85
N LYS A 149 3.80 -0.16 0.91
CA LYS A 149 2.80 0.88 1.12
C LYS A 149 1.80 0.46 2.20
N GLU A 150 1.16 1.42 2.86
CA GLU A 150 0.13 1.12 3.85
C GLU A 150 -1.07 0.35 3.27
N ASP A 151 -1.39 0.55 1.99
CA ASP A 151 -2.42 -0.20 1.28
C ASP A 151 -2.00 -1.68 1.16
N PRO A 152 -2.84 -2.65 1.60
CA PRO A 152 -2.46 -4.06 1.63
C PRO A 152 -1.99 -4.61 0.29
N GLY A 153 -0.83 -5.24 0.29
CA GLY A 153 -0.20 -5.87 -0.87
C GLY A 153 0.43 -4.91 -1.87
N VAL A 154 0.42 -3.60 -1.66
CA VAL A 154 1.06 -2.65 -2.58
C VAL A 154 2.52 -2.49 -2.23
N MET A 155 3.38 -2.77 -3.24
CA MET A 155 4.82 -2.55 -3.19
C MET A 155 5.18 -1.42 -4.14
N GLN A 156 5.80 -0.35 -3.62
CA GLN A 156 6.18 0.83 -4.40
C GLN A 156 7.67 0.83 -4.72
N LEU A 157 8.02 1.00 -5.99
CA LEU A 157 9.41 1.20 -6.42
C LEU A 157 9.79 2.67 -6.21
N VAL A 158 10.56 2.94 -5.17
CA VAL A 158 10.90 4.31 -4.74
C VAL A 158 12.41 4.54 -4.75
N LYS A 159 12.85 5.79 -4.83
CA LYS A 159 14.27 6.13 -4.76
C LYS A 159 14.85 5.76 -3.39
N THR A 160 15.89 4.93 -3.38
CA THR A 160 16.56 4.43 -2.17
C THR A 160 17.00 5.55 -1.25
N GLU A 161 17.62 6.61 -1.80
CA GLU A 161 18.10 7.76 -1.01
C GLU A 161 16.96 8.45 -0.25
N ILE A 162 15.81 8.65 -0.91
CA ILE A 162 14.63 9.27 -0.31
C ILE A 162 14.03 8.35 0.75
N HIS A 163 13.85 7.07 0.43
CA HIS A 163 13.28 6.07 1.32
C HIS A 163 14.08 5.93 2.63
N GLN A 164 15.41 5.74 2.52
CA GLN A 164 16.29 5.52 3.67
C GLN A 164 16.37 6.73 4.61
N ARG A 165 16.23 7.95 4.05
CA ARG A 165 16.30 9.21 4.82
C ARG A 165 14.95 9.66 5.35
N THR A 166 13.86 8.97 4.98
CA THR A 166 12.51 9.24 5.46
C THR A 166 12.13 8.17 6.47
N ALA A 167 12.41 8.41 7.75
CA ALA A 167 11.98 7.50 8.81
C ALA A 167 10.44 7.42 8.84
N HIS A 168 9.88 6.22 8.72
CA HIS A 168 8.44 6.04 8.60
C HIS A 168 7.99 4.65 9.09
N THR A 169 6.70 4.50 9.28
CA THR A 169 6.02 3.22 9.39
C THR A 169 5.32 2.96 8.07
N GLY A 170 5.58 1.81 7.45
CA GLY A 170 4.94 1.39 6.20
C GLY A 170 3.99 0.22 6.41
N GLY A 171 3.46 -0.28 5.31
CA GLY A 171 2.50 -1.38 5.25
C GLY A 171 2.97 -2.69 5.85
N ARG A 172 4.29 -2.90 5.91
CA ARG A 172 4.87 -4.06 6.58
C ARG A 172 4.36 -4.26 8.01
N SER A 173 4.11 -3.17 8.74
CA SER A 173 3.55 -3.22 10.10
C SER A 173 2.06 -3.53 10.14
N ILE A 174 1.37 -3.44 9.01
CA ILE A 174 -0.07 -3.65 8.87
C ILE A 174 -0.36 -5.04 8.32
N TRP A 175 0.21 -5.35 7.15
CA TRP A 175 -0.11 -6.55 6.38
C TRP A 175 1.10 -7.44 6.06
N GLY A 176 2.34 -6.93 6.15
CA GLY A 176 3.56 -7.65 5.76
C GLY A 176 4.20 -8.48 6.88
N GLY A 177 3.46 -8.85 7.93
CA GLY A 177 3.97 -9.72 9.01
C GLY A 177 4.98 -9.08 9.97
N GLY A 178 5.23 -7.78 9.84
CA GLY A 178 6.12 -7.03 10.72
C GLY A 178 7.61 -7.42 10.57
N SER A 179 8.37 -7.30 11.67
CA SER A 179 9.81 -7.60 11.66
C SER A 179 10.15 -9.10 11.70
N GLN A 180 9.15 -9.97 11.84
CA GLN A 180 9.36 -11.42 11.98
C GLN A 180 9.58 -12.11 10.63
N ASN A 181 9.17 -11.49 9.50
CA ASN A 181 9.25 -12.05 8.16
C ASN A 181 10.35 -11.39 7.30
N ARG A 182 11.40 -10.87 7.93
CA ARG A 182 12.58 -10.29 7.23
C ARG A 182 13.55 -11.38 6.80
#